data_16b054eb10eaae87180322805fe8282c
#
_entry.id   16b054eb10eaae87180322805fe8282c
#
_cell.length_a   1.000
_cell.length_b   1.000
_cell.length_c   1.000
_cell.angle_alpha   90.00
_cell.angle_beta   90.00
_cell.angle_gamma   90.00
#
_symmetry.space_group_name_H-M   'P 1'
#
loop_
_entity.id
_entity.type
_entity.pdbx_description
1 polymer ?
#
loop_
_entity_poly.entity_id
_entity_poly.type
_entity_poly.pdbx_seq_one_letter_code
_entity_poly.pdbx_strand_id
1 'polypeptide(L)' 'MKFVIILLLSTTGVEEIKLKTNDLNCGEIAKAWREVNTTYYEGPNQGNFTRDGKLMIGYICD' A
#
# COMPACT_ATOMS: atom_id res chain seq x y z
N MET A 1 -10.36 17.74 -1.81
CA MET A 1 -10.45 16.29 -1.59
C MET A 1 -9.06 15.71 -1.62
N LYS A 2 -8.72 14.94 -0.63
CA LYS A 2 -7.37 14.38 -0.52
C LYS A 2 -7.35 12.92 -0.96
N PHE A 3 -6.19 12.48 -1.40
CA PHE A 3 -5.98 11.10 -1.81
C PHE A 3 -4.80 10.51 -1.06
N VAL A 4 -4.89 9.23 -0.76
CA VAL A 4 -3.76 8.43 -0.34
C VAL A 4 -3.41 7.54 -1.50
N ILE A 5 -2.15 7.59 -1.93
CA ILE A 5 -1.68 6.79 -3.05
C ILE A 5 -0.81 5.66 -2.49
N ILE A 6 -1.29 4.44 -2.63
CA ILE A 6 -0.55 3.26 -2.19
C ILE A 6 0.39 2.83 -3.32
N LEU A 7 1.65 2.65 -3.00
CA LEU A 7 2.67 2.26 -3.98
C LEU A 7 2.98 0.78 -3.85
N LEU A 8 2.85 0.07 -4.95
CA LEU A 8 3.10 -1.38 -5.03
C LEU A 8 4.17 -1.66 -6.08
N LEU A 9 5.11 -2.51 -5.74
CA LEU A 9 6.13 -2.96 -6.68
C LEU A 9 5.71 -4.30 -7.26
N SER A 10 5.56 -4.36 -8.57
CA SER A 10 5.23 -5.57 -9.30
C SER A 10 6.36 -5.95 -10.25
N THR A 11 6.20 -7.08 -10.94
CA THR A 11 7.19 -7.52 -11.92
C THR A 11 7.30 -6.58 -13.12
N THR A 12 6.27 -5.76 -13.36
CA THR A 12 6.24 -4.83 -14.49
C THR A 12 6.56 -3.39 -14.08
N GLY A 13 6.81 -3.13 -12.80
CA GLY A 13 7.15 -1.81 -12.31
C GLY A 13 6.31 -1.41 -11.10
N VAL A 14 6.27 -0.11 -10.85
CA VAL A 14 5.53 0.44 -9.70
C VAL A 14 4.09 0.74 -10.12
N GLU A 15 3.15 0.24 -9.32
CA GLU A 15 1.73 0.54 -9.51
C GLU A 15 1.24 1.45 -8.40
N GLU A 16 0.25 2.28 -8.70
CA GLU A 16 -0.34 3.21 -7.76
C GLU A 16 -1.82 2.90 -7.58
N ILE A 17 -2.26 2.86 -6.32
CA ILE A 17 -3.69 2.72 -6.00
C ILE A 17 -4.12 3.99 -5.29
N LYS A 18 -5.04 4.73 -5.88
CA LYS A 18 -5.55 5.97 -5.30
C LYS A 18 -6.77 5.69 -4.45
N LEU A 19 -6.72 6.13 -3.19
CA LEU A 19 -7.84 6.01 -2.26
C LEU A 19 -8.29 7.40 -1.87
N LYS A 20 -9.60 7.65 -1.95
CA LYS A 20 -10.16 8.92 -1.49
C LYS A 20 -10.17 8.96 0.02
N THR A 21 -9.85 10.10 0.59
CA THR A 21 -9.88 10.29 2.03
C THR A 21 -10.65 11.57 2.37
N ASN A 22 -11.44 11.49 3.44
CA ASN A 22 -12.23 12.62 3.96
C ASN A 22 -11.66 12.98 5.32
N ASP A 23 -10.72 13.92 5.35
CA ASP A 23 -10.17 14.49 6.59
C ASP A 23 -9.55 13.49 7.57
N LEU A 24 -9.40 12.24 7.18
CA LEU A 24 -8.74 11.25 8.00
C LEU A 24 -7.23 11.32 7.78
N ASN A 25 -6.49 10.86 8.77
CA ASN A 25 -5.04 10.79 8.68
C ASN A 25 -4.66 9.79 7.57
N CYS A 26 -3.90 10.26 6.58
CA CYS A 26 -3.53 9.42 5.45
C CYS A 26 -2.68 8.21 5.87
N GLY A 27 -1.86 8.38 6.90
CA GLY A 27 -1.06 7.27 7.41
C GLY A 27 -1.92 6.16 7.98
N GLU A 28 -3.02 6.51 8.65
CA GLU A 28 -3.94 5.51 9.17
C GLU A 28 -4.71 4.80 8.07
N ILE A 29 -5.09 5.54 7.02
CA ILE A 29 -5.75 4.94 5.88
C ILE A 29 -4.83 3.95 5.18
N ALA A 30 -3.58 4.33 4.98
CA ALA A 30 -2.58 3.45 4.37
C ALA A 30 -2.33 2.20 5.22
N LYS A 31 -2.26 2.38 6.54
CA LYS A 31 -2.07 1.27 7.47
C LYS A 31 -3.25 0.30 7.42
N ALA A 32 -4.47 0.83 7.44
CA ALA A 32 -5.67 0.00 7.36
C ALA A 32 -5.73 -0.76 6.05
N TRP A 33 -5.41 -0.10 4.94
CA TRP A 33 -5.37 -0.74 3.63
C TRP A 33 -4.36 -1.89 3.63
N ARG A 34 -3.19 -1.66 4.19
CA ARG A 34 -2.14 -2.67 4.29
C ARG A 34 -2.61 -3.88 5.08
N GLU A 35 -3.25 -3.66 6.22
CA GLU A 35 -3.71 -4.75 7.08
C GLU A 35 -4.79 -5.60 6.41
N VAL A 36 -5.64 -4.98 5.60
CA VAL A 36 -6.74 -5.69 4.93
C VAL A 36 -6.26 -6.38 3.65
N ASN A 37 -5.35 -5.74 2.92
CA ASN A 37 -5.01 -6.17 1.56
C ASN A 37 -3.65 -6.84 1.41
N THR A 38 -2.84 -6.84 2.47
CA THR A 38 -1.51 -7.45 2.40
C THR A 38 -1.28 -8.39 3.57
N THR A 39 -0.32 -9.30 3.38
CA THR A 39 0.16 -10.20 4.42
C THR A 39 1.66 -9.98 4.58
N TYR A 40 2.12 -9.91 5.82
CA TYR A 40 3.55 -9.74 6.07
C TYR A 40 4.25 -11.10 5.99
N TYR A 41 5.33 -11.13 5.22
CA TYR A 41 6.19 -12.30 5.10
C TYR A 41 7.57 -11.98 5.63
N GLU A 42 8.14 -12.90 6.41
CA GLU A 42 9.51 -12.79 6.89
C GLU A 42 10.43 -13.63 6.01
N GLY A 43 11.70 -13.30 6.00
CA GLY A 43 12.71 -14.05 5.26
C GLY A 43 13.51 -13.16 4.32
N PRO A 44 14.19 -13.76 3.31
CA PRO A 44 15.02 -12.99 2.37
C PRO A 44 14.26 -11.90 1.64
N ASN A 45 12.96 -12.10 1.40
CA ASN A 45 12.09 -11.14 0.73
C ASN A 45 11.02 -10.65 1.69
N GLN A 46 11.43 -10.18 2.86
CA GLN A 46 10.47 -9.73 3.86
C GLN A 46 9.73 -8.46 3.40
N GLY A 47 8.49 -8.35 3.83
CA GLY A 47 7.65 -7.21 3.50
C GLY A 47 6.18 -7.58 3.47
N ASN A 48 5.35 -6.60 3.10
CA ASN A 48 3.91 -6.79 2.99
C ASN A 48 3.55 -7.02 1.53
N PHE A 49 2.97 -8.18 1.23
CA PHE A 49 2.63 -8.56 -0.14
C PHE A 49 1.13 -8.70 -0.29
N THR A 50 0.61 -8.23 -1.43
CA THR A 50 -0.79 -8.43 -1.78
C THR A 50 -1.00 -9.88 -2.20
N ARG A 51 -2.28 -10.26 -2.39
CA ARG A 51 -2.62 -11.60 -2.88
C ARG A 51 -2.02 -11.89 -4.24
N ASP A 52 -1.80 -10.84 -5.03
CA ASP A 52 -1.21 -10.95 -6.36
C ASP A 52 0.32 -11.02 -6.33
N GLY A 53 0.91 -11.00 -5.14
CA GLY A 53 2.36 -11.06 -5.00
C GLY A 53 3.07 -9.73 -5.19
N LYS A 54 2.36 -8.61 -5.11
CA LYS A 54 2.95 -7.29 -5.23
C LYS A 54 3.41 -6.78 -3.87
N LEU A 55 4.59 -6.20 -3.82
CA LEU A 55 5.15 -5.67 -2.58
C LEU A 55 4.68 -4.24 -2.35
N MET A 56 4.12 -3.96 -1.18
CA MET A 56 3.79 -2.60 -0.79
C MET A 56 5.06 -1.90 -0.35
N ILE A 57 5.50 -0.89 -1.10
CA ILE A 57 6.74 -0.17 -0.84
C ILE A 57 6.52 1.13 -0.09
N GLY A 58 5.29 1.61 -0.02
CA GLY A 58 5.00 2.83 0.71
C GLY A 58 3.68 3.46 0.29
N TYR A 59 3.51 4.72 0.68
CA TYR A 59 2.34 5.48 0.30
C TYR A 59 2.69 6.96 0.19
N ILE A 60 1.87 7.69 -0.54
CA ILE A 60 2.00 9.13 -0.69
C ILE A 60 0.69 9.78 -0.26
N CYS A 61 0.80 10.87 0.49
CA CYS A 61 -0.35 11.70 0.85
C CYS A 61 -0.42 12.86 -0.14
N ASP A 62 -1.51 12.95 -0.84
CA ASP A 62 -1.70 14.02 -1.82
C ASP A 62 -2.48 15.18 -1.21
#